data_d6630231fa3810e11e344d05704dfeaf
#
_entry.id   d6630231fa3810e11e344d05704dfeaf
#
_cell.length_a   1.000
_cell.length_b   1.000
_cell.length_c   1.000
_cell.angle_alpha   90.00
_cell.angle_beta   90.00
_cell.angle_gamma   90.00
#
_symmetry.space_group_name_H-M   'P 1'
#
loop_
_entity.id
_entity.type
_entity.pdbx_description
1 polymer ?
#
loop_
_entity_poly.entity_id
_entity_poly.type
_entity_poly.pdbx_seq_one_letter_code
_entity_poly.pdbx_strand_id
1 'polypeptide(L)'
;MFPDGAGKMFCQFAVYAPFGVENDEHRKMCEMAYDMTATVVQTEDYRVASNGYANLMTAPADFQVVLGANEPALHGVHRSIAAACGMPLDQIA
;
A
#
# COMPACT_ATOMS: atom_id res chain seq x y z
N MET A 1 4.89 6.29 -2.67
CA MET A 1 3.50 6.72 -2.44
C MET A 1 3.53 8.09 -1.82
N PHE A 2 2.67 9.00 -2.27
CA PHE A 2 2.65 10.39 -1.84
C PHE A 2 1.22 10.80 -1.51
N PRO A 3 0.99 11.56 -0.43
CA PRO A 3 -0.36 12.01 -0.08
C PRO A 3 -0.88 13.02 -1.12
N ASP A 4 -2.17 12.94 -1.42
CA ASP A 4 -2.88 13.84 -2.33
C ASP A 4 -4.22 14.28 -1.71
N GLY A 5 -4.14 14.78 -0.48
CA GLY A 5 -5.30 15.17 0.32
C GLY A 5 -5.84 14.02 1.19
N ALA A 6 -6.91 14.32 1.94
CA ALA A 6 -7.53 13.35 2.84
C ALA A 6 -8.12 12.18 2.06
N GLY A 7 -7.70 10.96 2.41
CA GLY A 7 -8.16 9.73 1.78
C GLY A 7 -7.71 9.53 0.34
N LYS A 8 -6.74 10.32 -0.13
CA LYS A 8 -6.18 10.21 -1.48
C LYS A 8 -4.67 10.10 -1.43
N MET A 9 -4.13 9.31 -2.32
CA MET A 9 -2.71 9.23 -2.56
C MET A 9 -2.44 9.07 -4.04
N PHE A 10 -1.26 9.49 -4.47
CA PHE A 10 -0.73 9.08 -5.75
C PHE A 10 0.47 8.14 -5.56
N CYS A 11 0.59 7.18 -6.45
CA CYS A 11 1.69 6.22 -6.43
C CYS A 11 2.50 6.37 -7.72
N GLN A 12 3.80 6.50 -7.56
CA GLN A 12 4.74 6.40 -8.66
C GLN A 12 5.35 5.01 -8.64
N PHE A 13 5.24 4.33 -9.76
CA PHE A 13 5.79 2.98 -9.95
C PHE A 13 6.83 3.02 -11.06
N ALA A 14 7.95 2.36 -10.84
CA ALA A 14 9.02 2.23 -11.81
C ALA A 14 9.69 0.85 -11.72
N VAL A 15 10.05 0.30 -12.85
CA VAL A 15 10.89 -0.90 -12.96
C VAL A 15 12.26 -0.49 -13.44
N TYR A 16 13.28 -1.00 -12.79
CA TYR A 16 14.68 -0.71 -13.12
C TYR A 16 15.36 -1.97 -13.65
N ALA A 17 16.04 -1.84 -14.77
CA ALA A 17 16.97 -2.85 -15.27
C ALA A 17 18.37 -2.53 -14.73
N PRO A 18 18.90 -3.27 -13.73
CA PRO A 18 20.13 -2.91 -13.02
C PRO A 18 21.38 -2.91 -13.92
N PHE A 19 21.34 -3.65 -15.02
CA PHE A 19 22.45 -3.73 -15.99
C PHE A 19 22.14 -3.03 -17.31
N GLY A 20 21.07 -2.22 -17.34
CA GLY A 20 20.59 -1.56 -18.56
C GLY A 20 19.79 -2.49 -19.47
N VAL A 21 19.34 -1.95 -20.60
CA VAL A 21 18.57 -2.70 -21.61
C VAL A 21 19.52 -3.04 -22.75
N GLU A 22 19.82 -4.31 -22.91
CA GLU A 22 20.86 -4.79 -23.87
C GLU A 22 20.36 -4.84 -25.31
N ASN A 23 19.07 -5.18 -25.49
CA ASN A 23 18.47 -5.38 -26.81
C ASN A 23 16.95 -5.20 -26.76
N ASP A 24 16.29 -5.26 -27.93
CA ASP A 24 14.84 -5.09 -28.03
C ASP A 24 14.04 -6.21 -27.37
N GLU A 25 14.55 -7.41 -27.30
CA GLU A 25 13.89 -8.51 -26.60
C GLU A 25 13.89 -8.27 -25.08
N HIS A 26 15.04 -7.87 -24.55
CA HIS A 26 15.15 -7.47 -23.14
C HIS A 26 14.24 -6.28 -22.80
N ARG A 27 14.14 -5.30 -23.70
CA ARG A 27 13.20 -4.17 -23.56
C ARG A 27 11.75 -4.65 -23.44
N LYS A 28 11.31 -5.52 -24.34
CA LYS A 28 9.95 -6.09 -24.32
C LYS A 28 9.66 -6.86 -23.04
N MET A 29 10.64 -7.61 -22.53
CA MET A 29 10.49 -8.33 -21.26
C MET A 29 10.30 -7.35 -20.08
N CYS A 30 11.05 -6.26 -20.04
CA CYS A 30 10.90 -5.22 -19.02
C CYS A 30 9.53 -4.53 -19.11
N GLU A 31 9.07 -4.20 -20.31
CA GLU A 31 7.75 -3.61 -20.56
C GLU A 31 6.63 -4.56 -20.12
N MET A 32 6.70 -5.84 -20.49
CA MET A 32 5.73 -6.85 -20.04
C MET A 32 5.71 -6.99 -18.52
N ALA A 33 6.86 -7.01 -17.86
CA ALA A 33 6.96 -7.09 -16.40
C ALA A 33 6.34 -5.86 -15.74
N TYR A 34 6.57 -4.67 -16.32
CA TYR A 34 5.94 -3.43 -15.86
C TYR A 34 4.42 -3.49 -16.00
N ASP A 35 3.91 -3.81 -17.19
CA ASP A 35 2.48 -3.83 -17.49
C ASP A 35 1.74 -4.86 -16.63
N MET A 36 2.31 -6.05 -16.46
CA MET A 36 1.75 -7.08 -15.60
C MET A 36 1.66 -6.61 -14.14
N THR A 37 2.76 -6.09 -13.60
CA THR A 37 2.80 -5.63 -12.20
C THR A 37 1.88 -4.43 -11.99
N ALA A 38 1.89 -3.46 -12.90
CA ALA A 38 1.01 -2.30 -12.81
C ALA A 38 -0.47 -2.69 -12.87
N THR A 39 -0.82 -3.66 -13.72
CA THR A 39 -2.19 -4.18 -13.85
C THR A 39 -2.64 -4.86 -12.55
N VAL A 40 -1.83 -5.75 -11.99
CA VAL A 40 -2.15 -6.45 -10.73
C VAL A 40 -2.33 -5.44 -9.60
N VAL A 41 -1.38 -4.53 -9.42
CA VAL A 41 -1.46 -3.50 -8.36
C VAL A 41 -2.72 -2.63 -8.49
N GLN A 42 -3.07 -2.22 -9.71
CA GLN A 42 -4.25 -1.39 -9.93
C GLN A 42 -5.56 -2.14 -9.73
N THR A 43 -5.66 -3.37 -10.21
CA THR A 43 -6.91 -4.12 -10.22
C THR A 43 -7.18 -4.86 -8.92
N GLU A 44 -6.14 -5.20 -8.17
CA GLU A 44 -6.24 -5.94 -6.91
C GLU A 44 -5.93 -5.05 -5.71
N ASP A 45 -4.67 -4.65 -5.51
CA ASP A 45 -4.21 -3.97 -4.29
C ASP A 45 -4.90 -2.62 -4.07
N TYR A 46 -4.93 -1.77 -5.08
CA TYR A 46 -5.56 -0.45 -4.94
C TYR A 46 -7.07 -0.53 -4.83
N ARG A 47 -7.69 -1.52 -5.45
CA ARG A 47 -9.12 -1.76 -5.31
C ARG A 47 -9.46 -2.19 -3.88
N VAL A 48 -8.69 -3.11 -3.31
CA VAL A 48 -8.86 -3.56 -1.92
C VAL A 48 -8.62 -2.40 -0.95
N ALA A 49 -7.56 -1.62 -1.14
CA ALA A 49 -7.25 -0.46 -0.31
C ALA A 49 -8.36 0.60 -0.37
N SER A 50 -8.87 0.92 -1.56
CA SER A 50 -9.96 1.90 -1.74
C SER A 50 -11.26 1.44 -1.09
N ASN A 51 -11.61 0.17 -1.24
CA ASN A 51 -12.80 -0.42 -0.59
C ASN A 51 -12.63 -0.46 0.93
N GLY A 52 -11.45 -0.82 1.42
CA GLY A 52 -11.12 -0.80 2.84
C GLY A 52 -11.29 0.59 3.44
N TYR A 53 -10.76 1.61 2.78
CA TYR A 53 -10.92 3.00 3.20
C TYR A 53 -12.39 3.43 3.23
N ALA A 54 -13.16 3.14 2.18
CA ALA A 54 -14.58 3.47 2.12
C ALA A 54 -15.37 2.81 3.27
N ASN A 55 -15.06 1.56 3.58
CA ASN A 55 -15.67 0.85 4.70
C ASN A 55 -15.31 1.47 6.06
N LEU A 56 -14.04 1.85 6.26
CA LEU A 56 -13.59 2.51 7.47
C LEU A 56 -14.28 3.87 7.69
N MET A 57 -14.50 4.63 6.62
CA MET A 57 -15.19 5.93 6.68
C MET A 57 -16.67 5.83 7.10
N THR A 58 -17.27 4.64 6.94
CA THR A 58 -18.66 4.37 7.33
C THR A 58 -18.76 3.49 8.57
N ALA A 59 -17.63 3.08 9.14
CA ALA A 59 -17.58 2.26 10.33
C ALA A 59 -18.10 3.02 11.58
N PRO A 60 -18.73 2.36 12.53
CA PRO A 60 -19.12 2.97 13.80
C PRO A 60 -17.89 3.44 14.58
N ALA A 61 -18.08 4.42 15.48
CA ALA A 61 -16.97 5.06 16.20
C ALA A 61 -16.20 4.10 17.14
N ASP A 62 -16.79 3.00 17.51
CA ASP A 62 -16.19 1.94 18.34
C ASP A 62 -15.61 0.79 17.50
N PHE A 63 -15.58 0.95 16.18
CA PHE A 63 -14.99 -0.07 15.29
C PHE A 63 -13.50 -0.25 15.57
N GLN A 64 -13.07 -1.48 15.70
CA GLN A 64 -11.67 -1.82 15.92
C GLN A 64 -11.15 -2.66 14.75
N VAL A 65 -9.96 -2.30 14.26
CA VAL A 65 -9.22 -3.13 13.31
C VAL A 65 -8.44 -4.18 14.09
N VAL A 66 -8.71 -5.44 13.81
CA VAL A 66 -7.98 -6.58 14.42
C VAL A 66 -6.82 -6.95 13.48
N LEU A 67 -5.60 -6.82 13.98
CA LEU A 67 -4.40 -7.26 13.26
C LEU A 67 -4.07 -8.71 13.61
N GLY A 68 -3.63 -9.47 12.61
CA GLY A 68 -3.22 -10.86 12.82
C GLY A 68 -1.98 -10.97 13.74
N ALA A 69 -1.98 -11.89 14.68
CA ALA A 69 -0.84 -12.13 15.57
C ALA A 69 0.44 -12.56 14.80
N ASN A 70 0.28 -13.09 13.60
CA ASN A 70 1.36 -13.47 12.68
C ASN A 70 1.87 -12.32 11.80
N GLU A 71 1.42 -11.09 12.03
CA GLU A 71 1.76 -9.90 11.23
C GLU A 71 2.53 -8.84 12.05
N PRO A 72 3.67 -9.19 12.67
CA PRO A 72 4.38 -8.29 13.59
C PRO A 72 4.84 -6.98 12.92
N ALA A 73 5.09 -7.01 11.61
CA ALA A 73 5.45 -5.81 10.85
C ALA A 73 4.31 -4.79 10.79
N LEU A 74 3.06 -5.25 10.61
CA LEU A 74 1.89 -4.37 10.63
C LEU A 74 1.69 -3.73 12.00
N HIS A 75 1.84 -4.50 13.08
CA HIS A 75 1.81 -3.94 14.45
C HIS A 75 2.87 -2.85 14.64
N GLY A 76 4.09 -3.06 14.12
CA GLY A 76 5.16 -2.07 14.15
C GLY A 76 4.81 -0.78 13.41
N VAL A 77 4.26 -0.89 12.21
CA VAL A 77 3.83 0.26 11.38
C VAL A 77 2.73 1.06 12.10
N HIS A 78 1.68 0.39 12.58
CA HIS A 78 0.58 1.06 13.29
C HIS A 78 1.05 1.77 14.56
N ARG A 79 1.92 1.15 15.37
CA ARG A 79 2.51 1.79 16.55
C ARG A 79 3.33 3.03 16.20
N SER A 80 4.11 2.96 15.12
CA SER A 80 4.91 4.09 14.66
C SER A 80 4.04 5.26 14.21
N ILE A 81 2.97 4.99 13.47
CA ILE A 81 1.99 6.00 13.03
C ILE A 81 1.28 6.61 14.25
N ALA A 82 0.79 5.79 15.18
CA ALA A 82 0.11 6.26 16.38
C ALA A 82 1.02 7.16 17.23
N ALA A 83 2.27 6.75 17.42
CA ALA A 83 3.26 7.57 18.14
C ALA A 83 3.49 8.92 17.44
N ALA A 84 3.60 8.94 16.10
CA ALA A 84 3.76 10.16 15.33
C ALA A 84 2.52 11.09 15.40
N CYS A 85 1.34 10.51 15.55
CA CYS A 85 0.07 11.23 15.71
C CYS A 85 -0.25 11.61 17.18
N GLY A 86 0.59 11.22 18.16
CA GLY A 86 0.34 11.44 19.58
C GLY A 86 -0.83 10.62 20.13
N MET A 87 -1.17 9.50 19.49
CA MET A 87 -2.24 8.60 19.92
C MET A 87 -1.75 7.64 21.02
N PRO A 88 -2.62 7.27 22.00
CA PRO A 88 -2.28 6.26 22.98
C PRO A 88 -1.97 4.90 22.35
N LEU A 89 -0.83 4.29 22.71
CA LEU A 89 -0.37 3.02 22.12
C LEU A 89 -1.15 1.80 22.66
N ASP A 90 -1.84 1.94 23.78
CA ASP A 90 -2.68 0.92 24.40
C ASP A 90 -3.98 0.66 23.60
N GLN A 91 -4.31 1.55 22.67
CA GLN A 91 -5.44 1.37 21.75
C GLN A 91 -5.08 0.59 20.49
N ILE A 92 -3.82 0.18 20.34
CA ILE A 92 -3.34 -0.63 19.22
C ILE A 92 -3.06 -2.04 19.73
N ALA A 93 -4.04 -2.89 19.59
CA ALA A 93 -3.93 -4.30 19.97
C ALA A 93 -3.07 -5.08 18.96
#